data_8cf8e610e67d34cf691c43174a73f5f2
#
_entry.id   8cf8e610e67d34cf691c43174a73f5f2
#
_cell.length_a   1.000
_cell.length_b   1.000
_cell.length_c   1.000
_cell.angle_alpha   90.00
_cell.angle_beta   90.00
_cell.angle_gamma   90.00
#
_symmetry.space_group_name_H-M   'P 1'
#
loop_
_entity.id
_entity.type
_entity.pdbx_description
1 polymer ?
#
loop_
_entity_poly.entity_id
_entity_poly.type
_entity_poly.pdbx_seq_one_letter_code
_entity_poly.pdbx_strand_id
1 'polypeptide(L)'
;MEVQLIEENEEGFSSYAVIDYGKDAYLASKFINGNTDIDFFTRLPLGQRLESIEVGRRLARIFLGGSVAAAVQKNGGNVHIPLPMQIDLTDLMRVEFIQQVMHEISTEHEDNFIEYGLQEALYTLNNINVWNTIKALAERLLKENYLSKNDIEECLEEHGIVYDEESPLDASFDYK
;
A
#
# COMPACT_ATOMS: atom_id res chain seq x y z
N MET A 1 0.76 12.80 3.34
CA MET A 1 1.60 11.67 3.79
C MET A 1 2.90 12.22 4.31
N GLU A 2 3.41 11.69 5.40
CA GLU A 2 4.72 12.05 5.96
C GLU A 2 5.45 10.75 6.27
N VAL A 3 6.76 10.73 6.09
CA VAL A 3 7.60 9.57 6.35
C VAL A 3 8.79 9.97 7.19
N GLN A 4 9.09 9.24 8.25
CA GLN A 4 10.25 9.46 9.10
C GLN A 4 10.98 8.15 9.36
N LEU A 5 12.32 8.20 9.30
CA LEU A 5 13.18 7.15 9.84
C LEU A 5 13.46 7.44 11.31
N ILE A 6 13.26 6.44 12.15
CA ILE A 6 13.62 6.50 13.56
C ILE A 6 14.79 5.56 13.76
N GLU A 7 15.89 6.07 14.34
CA GLU A 7 16.96 5.20 14.85
C GLU A 7 16.42 4.48 16.08
N GLU A 8 16.22 3.20 15.97
CA GLU A 8 16.01 2.34 17.13
C GLU A 8 17.26 1.54 17.43
N ASN A 9 17.53 1.40 18.73
CA ASN A 9 18.54 0.58 19.39
C ASN A 9 19.08 -0.55 18.54
N GLU A 10 20.34 -0.80 18.53
CA GLU A 10 21.16 -1.94 18.07
C GLU A 10 20.60 -2.92 17.00
N GLU A 11 19.32 -2.91 16.69
CA GLU A 11 18.61 -3.85 15.79
C GLU A 11 18.18 -3.25 14.45
N GLY A 12 18.46 -1.98 14.16
CA GLY A 12 18.15 -1.37 12.85
C GLY A 12 17.31 -0.08 12.92
N PHE A 13 16.96 0.42 11.76
CA PHE A 13 16.08 1.59 11.61
C PHE A 13 14.62 1.16 11.60
N SER A 14 13.78 1.74 12.45
CA SER A 14 12.34 1.70 12.25
C SER A 14 11.90 2.90 11.43
N SER A 15 10.93 2.69 10.55
CA SER A 15 10.30 3.75 9.77
C SER A 15 8.80 3.73 10.01
N TYR A 16 8.19 4.90 10.03
CA TYR A 16 6.76 5.00 9.99
C TYR A 16 6.31 5.97 8.89
N ALA A 17 5.17 5.70 8.30
CA ALA A 17 4.50 6.59 7.38
C ALA A 17 3.15 7.00 7.96
N VAL A 18 2.87 8.29 7.96
CA VAL A 18 1.53 8.82 8.24
C VAL A 18 0.81 8.91 6.91
N ILE A 19 -0.15 8.04 6.69
CA ILE A 19 -0.94 7.98 5.45
C ILE A 19 -2.27 8.69 5.71
N ASP A 20 -2.58 9.68 4.88
CA ASP A 20 -3.89 10.30 4.86
C ASP A 20 -4.81 9.45 3.96
N TYR A 21 -5.84 8.89 4.56
CA TYR A 21 -6.83 8.07 3.86
C TYR A 21 -8.03 8.89 3.36
N GLY A 22 -8.03 10.22 3.56
CA GLY A 22 -9.09 11.11 3.12
C GLY A 22 -10.48 10.64 3.57
N LYS A 23 -11.44 10.59 2.63
CA LYS A 23 -12.81 10.13 2.90
C LYS A 23 -12.92 8.67 3.36
N ASP A 24 -11.93 7.87 3.02
CA ASP A 24 -11.86 6.44 3.33
C ASP A 24 -11.28 6.16 4.73
N ALA A 25 -10.83 7.20 5.45
CA ALA A 25 -10.13 7.08 6.73
C ALA A 25 -10.87 6.22 7.76
N TYR A 26 -12.20 6.35 7.82
CA TYR A 26 -13.00 5.56 8.75
C TYR A 26 -12.95 4.07 8.44
N LEU A 27 -13.18 3.66 7.19
CA LEU A 27 -13.14 2.26 6.79
C LEU A 27 -11.71 1.71 6.85
N ALA A 28 -10.73 2.48 6.38
CA ALA A 28 -9.31 2.11 6.47
C ALA A 28 -8.90 1.81 7.92
N SER A 29 -9.31 2.66 8.88
CA SER A 29 -9.02 2.44 10.30
C SER A 29 -9.60 1.12 10.84
N LYS A 30 -10.73 0.65 10.29
CA LYS A 30 -11.34 -0.63 10.68
C LYS A 30 -10.54 -1.83 10.22
N PHE A 31 -9.90 -1.74 9.07
CA PHE A 31 -8.98 -2.78 8.58
C PHE A 31 -7.64 -2.78 9.33
N ILE A 32 -7.08 -1.59 9.62
CA ILE A 32 -5.73 -1.45 10.16
C ILE A 32 -5.64 -1.83 11.63
N ASN A 33 -6.65 -1.46 12.42
CA ASN A 33 -6.61 -1.61 13.88
C ASN A 33 -6.70 -3.06 14.38
N GLY A 34 -6.97 -4.04 13.51
CA GLY A 34 -6.94 -5.48 13.82
C GLY A 34 -7.93 -5.97 14.88
N ASN A 35 -8.66 -5.05 15.53
CA ASN A 35 -9.63 -5.33 16.59
C ASN A 35 -11.08 -5.25 16.09
N THR A 36 -11.28 -5.03 14.79
CA THR A 36 -12.61 -4.92 14.22
C THR A 36 -13.13 -6.31 13.91
N ASP A 37 -14.32 -6.63 14.41
CA ASP A 37 -14.99 -7.88 14.09
C ASP A 37 -15.43 -7.88 12.63
N ILE A 38 -15.29 -9.01 11.95
CA ILE A 38 -15.76 -9.21 10.58
C ILE A 38 -17.26 -8.92 10.47
N ASP A 39 -18.03 -9.23 11.50
CA ASP A 39 -19.46 -8.90 11.64
C ASP A 39 -19.74 -7.39 11.45
N PHE A 40 -18.80 -6.51 11.75
CA PHE A 40 -18.95 -5.09 11.47
C PHE A 40 -19.20 -4.85 9.98
N PHE A 41 -18.37 -5.45 9.12
CA PHE A 41 -18.44 -5.25 7.68
C PHE A 41 -19.69 -5.90 7.06
N THR A 42 -20.13 -7.06 7.57
CA THR A 42 -21.32 -7.74 7.06
C THR A 42 -22.61 -6.97 7.37
N ARG A 43 -22.63 -6.17 8.44
CA ARG A 43 -23.79 -5.35 8.85
C ARG A 43 -23.85 -3.99 8.14
N LEU A 44 -22.81 -3.61 7.39
CA LEU A 44 -22.84 -2.35 6.66
C LEU A 44 -23.90 -2.35 5.55
N PRO A 45 -24.50 -1.18 5.25
CA PRO A 45 -25.33 -1.01 4.06
C PRO A 45 -24.55 -1.38 2.79
N LEU A 46 -25.27 -1.82 1.75
CA LEU A 46 -24.65 -2.30 0.51
C LEU A 46 -23.61 -1.32 -0.06
N GLY A 47 -23.93 -0.02 -0.10
CA GLY A 47 -23.00 1.00 -0.59
C GLY A 47 -21.68 1.03 0.18
N GLN A 48 -21.76 0.97 1.53
CA GLN A 48 -20.56 0.93 2.37
C GLN A 48 -19.81 -0.39 2.30
N ARG A 49 -20.47 -1.51 2.01
CA ARG A 49 -19.80 -2.78 1.73
C ARG A 49 -18.99 -2.72 0.45
N LEU A 50 -19.55 -2.14 -0.61
CA LEU A 50 -18.82 -1.92 -1.87
C LEU A 50 -17.62 -1.00 -1.66
N GLU A 51 -17.80 0.09 -0.92
CA GLU A 51 -16.71 0.98 -0.54
C GLU A 51 -15.64 0.26 0.30
N SER A 52 -16.03 -0.61 1.22
CA SER A 52 -15.10 -1.44 2.00
C SER A 52 -14.27 -2.37 1.11
N ILE A 53 -14.85 -2.93 0.05
CA ILE A 53 -14.11 -3.75 -0.92
C ILE A 53 -13.00 -2.94 -1.58
N GLU A 54 -13.31 -1.75 -2.07
CA GLU A 54 -12.31 -0.89 -2.70
C GLU A 54 -11.21 -0.45 -1.74
N VAL A 55 -11.59 -0.02 -0.53
CA VAL A 55 -10.62 0.35 0.53
C VAL A 55 -9.72 -0.83 0.88
N GLY A 56 -10.28 -2.03 1.04
CA GLY A 56 -9.51 -3.22 1.35
C GLY A 56 -8.52 -3.60 0.24
N ARG A 57 -8.92 -3.53 -1.04
CA ARG A 57 -8.02 -3.77 -2.18
C ARG A 57 -6.85 -2.80 -2.19
N ARG A 58 -7.11 -1.51 -1.93
CA ARG A 58 -6.06 -0.48 -1.88
C ARG A 58 -5.10 -0.72 -0.72
N LEU A 59 -5.62 -1.04 0.47
CA LEU A 59 -4.80 -1.35 1.64
C LEU A 59 -3.92 -2.59 1.42
N ALA A 60 -4.46 -3.65 0.80
CA ALA A 60 -3.68 -4.83 0.48
C ALA A 60 -2.48 -4.51 -0.43
N ARG A 61 -2.67 -3.65 -1.46
CA ARG A 61 -1.58 -3.18 -2.31
C ARG A 61 -0.52 -2.42 -1.52
N ILE A 62 -0.93 -1.57 -0.57
CA ILE A 62 -0.02 -0.81 0.29
C ILE A 62 0.82 -1.76 1.16
N PHE A 63 0.18 -2.69 1.86
CA PHE A 63 0.86 -3.63 2.75
C PHE A 63 1.80 -4.60 1.99
N LEU A 64 1.42 -5.03 0.81
CA LEU A 64 2.25 -5.90 -0.02
C LEU A 64 3.34 -5.15 -0.79
N GLY A 65 3.14 -3.84 -1.05
CA GLY A 65 4.02 -3.01 -1.86
C GLY A 65 5.46 -2.97 -1.39
N GLY A 66 5.68 -2.89 -0.06
CA GLY A 66 7.02 -2.88 0.54
C GLY A 66 7.80 -4.15 0.23
N SER A 67 7.16 -5.31 0.41
CA SER A 67 7.77 -6.62 0.13
C SER A 67 8.07 -6.80 -1.36
N VAL A 68 7.18 -6.33 -2.23
CA VAL A 68 7.40 -6.36 -3.69
C VAL A 68 8.53 -5.42 -4.08
N ALA A 69 8.58 -4.19 -3.54
CA ALA A 69 9.66 -3.25 -3.81
C ALA A 69 11.03 -3.80 -3.41
N ALA A 70 11.12 -4.44 -2.23
CA ALA A 70 12.35 -5.09 -1.79
C ALA A 70 12.77 -6.23 -2.74
N ALA A 71 11.81 -7.01 -3.24
CA ALA A 71 12.08 -8.07 -4.20
C ALA A 71 12.54 -7.51 -5.55
N VAL A 72 11.91 -6.45 -6.06
CA VAL A 72 12.30 -5.74 -7.28
C VAL A 72 13.72 -5.19 -7.15
N GLN A 73 14.05 -4.55 -6.04
CA GLN A 73 15.38 -4.01 -5.76
C GLN A 73 16.44 -5.12 -5.77
N LYS A 74 16.17 -6.22 -5.07
CA LYS A 74 17.10 -7.36 -4.94
C LYS A 74 17.37 -8.06 -6.27
N ASN A 75 16.40 -8.10 -7.17
CA ASN A 75 16.48 -8.81 -8.45
C ASN A 75 16.77 -7.90 -9.65
N GLY A 76 17.20 -6.65 -9.41
CA GLY A 76 17.61 -5.73 -10.47
C GLY A 76 16.49 -5.30 -11.42
N GLY A 77 15.25 -5.27 -10.95
CA GLY A 77 14.10 -4.78 -11.71
C GLY A 77 13.35 -5.83 -12.54
N ASN A 78 13.87 -7.04 -12.67
CA ASN A 78 13.19 -8.13 -13.39
C ASN A 78 12.59 -9.14 -12.41
N VAL A 79 11.31 -8.95 -12.13
CA VAL A 79 10.59 -9.79 -11.19
C VAL A 79 9.35 -10.38 -11.83
N HIS A 80 9.23 -11.72 -11.78
CA HIS A 80 8.04 -12.45 -12.17
C HIS A 80 7.47 -13.16 -10.94
N ILE A 81 6.16 -13.15 -10.77
CA ILE A 81 5.47 -13.93 -9.75
C ILE A 81 5.31 -15.38 -10.26
N PRO A 82 5.51 -16.44 -9.43
CA PRO A 82 5.71 -16.41 -8.00
C PRO A 82 7.15 -16.19 -7.57
N LEU A 83 7.34 -15.25 -6.65
CA LEU A 83 8.63 -15.02 -6.02
C LEU A 83 8.65 -15.65 -4.64
N PRO A 84 9.79 -16.20 -4.21
CA PRO A 84 10.03 -16.41 -2.79
C PRO A 84 10.20 -15.02 -2.14
N MET A 85 9.09 -14.35 -1.87
CA MET A 85 9.09 -13.09 -1.15
C MET A 85 9.03 -13.34 0.35
N GLN A 86 9.87 -12.66 1.10
CA GLN A 86 9.64 -12.47 2.52
C GLN A 86 8.64 -11.32 2.67
N ILE A 87 7.38 -11.67 2.87
CA ILE A 87 6.37 -10.69 3.27
C ILE A 87 6.52 -10.48 4.79
N ASP A 88 6.52 -9.23 5.23
CA ASP A 88 6.47 -8.94 6.66
C ASP A 88 5.25 -9.60 7.29
N LEU A 89 5.44 -10.26 8.43
CA LEU A 89 4.38 -11.03 9.09
C LEU A 89 3.19 -10.15 9.47
N THR A 90 3.45 -8.93 9.90
CA THR A 90 2.40 -7.98 10.29
C THR A 90 1.57 -7.57 9.09
N ASP A 91 2.21 -7.30 7.97
CA ASP A 91 1.54 -6.94 6.73
C ASP A 91 0.75 -8.12 6.16
N LEU A 92 1.32 -9.32 6.23
CA LEU A 92 0.61 -10.54 5.84
C LEU A 92 -0.66 -10.76 6.66
N MET A 93 -0.58 -10.65 8.00
CA MET A 93 -1.75 -10.79 8.88
C MET A 93 -2.85 -9.76 8.56
N ARG A 94 -2.46 -8.52 8.23
CA ARG A 94 -3.42 -7.48 7.80
C ARG A 94 -4.10 -7.85 6.49
N VAL A 95 -3.34 -8.31 5.51
CA VAL A 95 -3.89 -8.72 4.21
C VAL A 95 -4.79 -9.96 4.34
N GLU A 96 -4.41 -10.93 5.17
CA GLU A 96 -5.26 -12.09 5.49
C GLU A 96 -6.57 -11.68 6.14
N PHE A 97 -6.55 -10.71 7.05
CA PHE A 97 -7.77 -10.16 7.64
C PHE A 97 -8.65 -9.47 6.57
N ILE A 98 -8.06 -8.65 5.70
CA ILE A 98 -8.78 -8.04 4.57
C ILE A 98 -9.41 -9.14 3.70
N GLN A 99 -8.67 -10.18 3.36
CA GLN A 99 -9.17 -11.30 2.57
C GLN A 99 -10.38 -11.99 3.24
N GLN A 100 -10.32 -12.21 4.55
CA GLN A 100 -11.45 -12.78 5.30
C GLN A 100 -12.69 -11.87 5.20
N VAL A 101 -12.52 -10.56 5.40
CA VAL A 101 -13.61 -9.59 5.23
C VAL A 101 -14.20 -9.65 3.82
N MET A 102 -13.33 -9.67 2.79
CA MET A 102 -13.77 -9.74 1.39
C MET A 102 -14.59 -10.99 1.12
N HIS A 103 -14.17 -12.13 1.65
CA HIS A 103 -14.89 -13.39 1.49
C HIS A 103 -16.31 -13.31 2.05
N GLU A 104 -16.52 -12.57 3.13
CA GLU A 104 -17.83 -12.44 3.79
C GLU A 104 -18.75 -11.40 3.13
N ILE A 105 -18.19 -10.35 2.54
CA ILE A 105 -19.01 -9.22 2.02
C ILE A 105 -19.09 -9.15 0.49
N SER A 106 -18.20 -9.84 -0.23
CA SER A 106 -18.19 -9.92 -1.69
C SER A 106 -19.00 -11.13 -2.18
N THR A 107 -19.68 -10.96 -3.31
CA THR A 107 -20.30 -12.04 -4.06
C THR A 107 -19.32 -12.73 -5.02
N GLU A 108 -18.17 -12.11 -5.25
CA GLU A 108 -17.10 -12.64 -6.07
C GLU A 108 -16.10 -13.32 -5.14
N HIS A 109 -15.93 -14.63 -5.28
CA HIS A 109 -14.91 -15.37 -4.53
C HIS A 109 -13.54 -15.03 -5.10
N GLU A 110 -12.84 -14.11 -4.47
CA GLU A 110 -11.45 -13.81 -4.79
C GLU A 110 -10.54 -14.83 -4.07
N ASP A 111 -10.50 -16.07 -4.59
CA ASP A 111 -9.70 -17.15 -4.00
C ASP A 111 -8.19 -16.83 -3.96
N ASN A 112 -7.74 -15.87 -4.76
CA ASN A 112 -6.33 -15.46 -4.91
C ASN A 112 -6.10 -13.99 -4.58
N PHE A 113 -6.75 -13.45 -3.56
CA PHE A 113 -6.68 -12.04 -3.20
C PHE A 113 -5.25 -11.54 -2.94
N ILE A 114 -4.44 -12.34 -2.21
CA ILE A 114 -3.04 -12.00 -1.92
C ILE A 114 -2.22 -12.00 -3.22
N GLU A 115 -2.41 -13.01 -4.07
CA GLU A 115 -1.71 -13.10 -5.36
C GLU A 115 -2.09 -11.92 -6.26
N TYR A 116 -3.36 -11.55 -6.31
CA TYR A 116 -3.83 -10.37 -7.04
C TYR A 116 -3.17 -9.09 -6.51
N GLY A 117 -3.16 -8.87 -5.20
CA GLY A 117 -2.51 -7.71 -4.59
C GLY A 117 -1.01 -7.63 -4.88
N LEU A 118 -0.32 -8.78 -4.91
CA LEU A 118 1.09 -8.85 -5.29
C LEU A 118 1.31 -8.50 -6.78
N GLN A 119 0.43 -8.99 -7.67
CA GLN A 119 0.50 -8.69 -9.11
C GLN A 119 0.26 -7.21 -9.37
N GLU A 120 -0.74 -6.61 -8.73
CA GLU A 120 -1.03 -5.18 -8.84
C GLU A 120 0.12 -4.32 -8.31
N ALA A 121 0.70 -4.67 -7.15
CA ALA A 121 1.86 -3.99 -6.62
C ALA A 121 3.07 -4.09 -7.57
N LEU A 122 3.33 -5.28 -8.12
CA LEU A 122 4.40 -5.49 -9.09
C LEU A 122 4.17 -4.70 -10.39
N TYR A 123 2.94 -4.69 -10.89
CA TYR A 123 2.58 -3.93 -12.08
C TYR A 123 2.85 -2.44 -11.87
N THR A 124 2.45 -1.89 -10.73
CA THR A 124 2.70 -0.49 -10.35
C THR A 124 4.20 -0.20 -10.28
N LEU A 125 4.97 -1.06 -9.64
CA LEU A 125 6.42 -0.89 -9.46
C LEU A 125 7.24 -1.10 -10.75
N ASN A 126 6.68 -1.81 -11.73
CA ASN A 126 7.30 -1.95 -13.06
C ASN A 126 7.16 -0.69 -13.93
N ASN A 127 6.34 0.28 -13.54
CA ASN A 127 6.33 1.59 -14.17
C ASN A 127 7.65 2.31 -13.82
N ILE A 128 8.41 2.67 -14.83
CA ILE A 128 9.75 3.28 -14.65
C ILE A 128 9.70 4.61 -13.90
N ASN A 129 8.65 5.40 -14.11
CA ASN A 129 8.49 6.67 -13.41
C ASN A 129 8.22 6.42 -11.93
N VAL A 130 7.32 5.49 -11.60
CA VAL A 130 7.03 5.09 -10.21
C VAL A 130 8.29 4.57 -9.53
N TRP A 131 9.03 3.66 -10.19
CA TRP A 131 10.24 3.10 -9.63
C TRP A 131 11.32 4.15 -9.39
N ASN A 132 11.50 5.10 -10.31
CA ASN A 132 12.44 6.20 -10.15
C ASN A 132 12.03 7.13 -9.02
N THR A 133 10.74 7.43 -8.89
CA THR A 133 10.22 8.23 -7.77
C THR A 133 10.48 7.56 -6.43
N ILE A 134 10.20 6.25 -6.32
CA ILE A 134 10.46 5.50 -5.08
C ILE A 134 11.94 5.55 -4.70
N LYS A 135 12.85 5.39 -5.68
CA LYS A 135 14.29 5.51 -5.42
C LYS A 135 14.68 6.92 -4.96
N ALA A 136 14.18 7.95 -5.63
CA ALA A 136 14.46 9.33 -5.27
C ALA A 136 13.94 9.67 -3.85
N LEU A 137 12.72 9.23 -3.52
CA LEU A 137 12.17 9.38 -2.16
C LEU A 137 13.00 8.63 -1.12
N ALA A 138 13.42 7.41 -1.41
CA ALA A 138 14.26 6.63 -0.51
C ALA A 138 15.64 7.29 -0.29
N GLU A 139 16.27 7.82 -1.34
CA GLU A 139 17.53 8.55 -1.24
C GLU A 139 17.40 9.84 -0.45
N ARG A 140 16.32 10.62 -0.67
CA ARG A 140 16.02 11.83 0.12
C ARG A 140 15.79 11.45 1.60
N LEU A 141 14.99 10.41 1.87
CA LEU A 141 14.69 9.97 3.24
C LEU A 141 15.94 9.52 4.00
N LEU A 142 16.84 8.76 3.35
CA LEU A 142 18.11 8.34 3.93
C LEU A 142 19.04 9.52 4.24
N LYS A 143 18.92 10.61 3.50
CA LYS A 143 19.74 11.81 3.69
C LYS A 143 19.18 12.76 4.75
N GLU A 144 17.85 12.90 4.78
CA GLU A 144 17.16 13.93 5.56
C GLU A 144 16.47 13.37 6.80
N ASN A 145 16.33 12.03 6.90
CA ASN A 145 15.61 11.29 7.95
C ASN A 145 14.12 11.61 8.08
N TYR A 146 13.62 12.57 7.30
CA TYR A 146 12.22 13.00 7.30
C TYR A 146 11.85 13.56 5.94
N LEU A 147 10.64 13.23 5.48
CA LEU A 147 10.01 13.84 4.30
C LEU A 147 8.63 14.34 4.68
N SER A 148 8.38 15.61 4.43
CA SER A 148 7.05 16.20 4.55
C SER A 148 6.14 15.80 3.39
N LYS A 149 4.84 16.11 3.51
CA LYS A 149 3.90 15.95 2.39
C LYS A 149 4.38 16.69 1.15
N ASN A 150 4.84 17.93 1.29
CA ASN A 150 5.30 18.75 0.17
C ASN A 150 6.52 18.15 -0.53
N ASP A 151 7.50 17.61 0.23
CA ASP A 151 8.68 16.95 -0.35
C ASP A 151 8.30 15.74 -1.20
N ILE A 152 7.27 15.00 -0.77
CA ILE A 152 6.76 13.83 -1.49
C ILE A 152 6.03 14.29 -2.76
N GLU A 153 5.14 15.28 -2.66
CA GLU A 153 4.38 15.82 -3.80
C GLU A 153 5.32 16.40 -4.86
N GLU A 154 6.33 17.19 -4.45
CA GLU A 154 7.35 17.71 -5.36
C GLU A 154 8.08 16.58 -6.09
N CYS A 155 8.48 15.54 -5.38
CA CYS A 155 9.14 14.39 -5.98
C CYS A 155 8.24 13.61 -6.97
N LEU A 156 6.94 13.50 -6.67
CA LEU A 156 5.96 12.89 -7.58
C LEU A 156 5.84 13.73 -8.87
N GLU A 157 5.70 15.05 -8.76
CA GLU A 157 5.62 15.97 -9.90
C GLU A 157 6.88 15.93 -10.76
N GLU A 158 8.08 15.95 -10.15
CA GLU A 158 9.36 15.86 -10.86
C GLU A 158 9.46 14.60 -11.74
N HIS A 159 8.79 13.52 -11.38
CA HIS A 159 8.78 12.26 -12.11
C HIS A 159 7.52 12.07 -12.98
N GLY A 160 6.69 13.12 -13.10
CA GLY A 160 5.48 13.11 -13.93
C GLY A 160 4.37 12.21 -13.40
N ILE A 161 4.33 12.00 -12.07
CA ILE A 161 3.25 11.29 -11.41
C ILE A 161 2.20 12.31 -10.98
N VAL A 162 0.98 12.18 -11.50
CA VAL A 162 -0.14 13.01 -11.09
C VAL A 162 -0.74 12.44 -9.82
N TYR A 163 -0.78 13.27 -8.79
CA TYR A 163 -1.39 12.94 -7.51
C TYR A 163 -2.81 13.53 -7.47
N ASP A 164 -3.80 12.70 -7.21
CA ASP A 164 -5.18 13.13 -7.03
C ASP A 164 -5.46 13.34 -5.53
N GLU A 165 -5.62 14.60 -5.13
CA GLU A 165 -5.92 14.95 -3.74
C GLU A 165 -7.30 14.46 -3.28
N GLU A 166 -8.27 14.30 -4.19
CA GLU A 166 -9.61 13.80 -3.86
C GLU A 166 -9.63 12.29 -3.61
N SER A 167 -8.66 11.57 -4.15
CA SER A 167 -8.51 10.13 -3.96
C SER A 167 -7.04 9.75 -3.74
N PRO A 168 -6.47 10.07 -2.56
CA PRO A 168 -5.05 9.85 -2.27
C PRO A 168 -4.58 8.39 -2.39
N LEU A 169 -5.53 7.45 -2.45
CA LEU A 169 -5.25 6.03 -2.71
C LEU A 169 -5.39 5.65 -4.20
N ASP A 170 -5.95 6.53 -5.02
CA ASP A 170 -6.09 6.36 -6.47
C ASP A 170 -5.10 7.27 -7.19
N ALA A 171 -3.81 6.99 -7.10
CA ALA A 171 -2.90 7.53 -8.08
C ALA A 171 -3.32 6.95 -9.44
N SER A 172 -4.16 7.67 -10.17
CA SER A 172 -4.50 7.30 -11.54
C SER A 172 -3.27 7.50 -12.40
N PHE A 173 -2.62 6.40 -12.75
CA PHE A 173 -1.57 6.44 -13.74
C PHE A 173 -2.25 6.56 -15.11
N ASP A 174 -2.28 7.76 -15.66
CA ASP A 174 -2.62 7.97 -17.08
C ASP A 174 -1.53 7.30 -17.92
N TYR A 175 -1.79 6.05 -18.29
CA TYR A 175 -1.00 5.33 -19.28
C TYR A 175 -1.26 5.94 -20.66
N LYS A 176 -0.40 6.86 -21.07
CA LYS A 176 -0.31 7.28 -22.48
C LYS A 176 0.69 6.41 -23.23
#